data_1aabec780f39908da81c87a1abcd564e
#
_entry.id   1aabec780f39908da81c87a1abcd564e
#
_cell.length_a   1.000
_cell.length_b   1.000
_cell.length_c   1.000
_cell.angle_alpha   90.00
_cell.angle_beta   90.00
_cell.angle_gamma   90.00
#
_symmetry.space_group_name_H-M   'P 1'
#
loop_
_entity.id
_entity.type
_entity.pdbx_description
1 polymer ?
#
loop_
_entity_poly.entity_id
_entity_poly.type
_entity_poly.pdbx_seq_one_letter_code
_entity_poly.pdbx_strand_id
1 'polypeptide(L)'
;MKLQKASFVILVSISFVLLLAGFGGNAFGGQAMGEVAIKGYDTVAYFKDGKALKGSDSFTFPWHGMTWHFSSKENRDLFAGSPGKYAPQYDGWCAWAMTESRKAVTDPEVWKIVNGKLYLNCSKEAYEKWSKDIPGNIKKADSIWPTLSR
;
A
#
# COMPACT_ATOMS: atom_id res chain seq x y z
N MET A 1 -52.48 60.51 43.75
CA MET A 1 -51.04 60.54 43.59
C MET A 1 -50.63 59.11 43.27
N LYS A 2 -50.52 58.78 41.95
CA LYS A 2 -50.27 57.43 41.46
C LYS A 2 -48.79 57.33 41.07
N LEU A 3 -48.03 56.48 41.76
CA LEU A 3 -46.66 56.15 41.39
C LEU A 3 -46.68 55.22 40.22
N GLN A 4 -46.16 55.61 39.06
CA GLN A 4 -45.84 54.72 37.93
C GLN A 4 -44.55 53.99 38.22
N LYS A 5 -44.64 52.72 38.30
CA LYS A 5 -43.45 51.82 38.32
C LYS A 5 -42.91 51.74 36.91
N ALA A 6 -41.73 52.29 36.70
CA ALA A 6 -40.99 52.08 35.46
C ALA A 6 -40.40 50.69 35.49
N SER A 7 -40.91 49.85 34.61
CA SER A 7 -40.31 48.48 34.32
C SER A 7 -39.07 48.64 33.46
N PHE A 8 -37.92 48.38 34.04
CA PHE A 8 -36.64 48.35 33.34
C PHE A 8 -36.53 47.03 32.66
N VAL A 9 -36.78 46.98 31.35
CA VAL A 9 -36.59 45.81 30.54
C VAL A 9 -35.10 45.72 30.19
N ILE A 10 -34.39 44.85 30.89
CA ILE A 10 -33.01 44.50 30.54
C ILE A 10 -33.05 43.58 29.31
N LEU A 11 -32.74 44.17 28.17
CA LEU A 11 -32.46 43.42 26.95
C LEU A 11 -31.10 42.72 27.11
N VAL A 12 -31.12 41.47 27.56
CA VAL A 12 -29.95 40.61 27.49
C VAL A 12 -29.78 40.17 26.02
N SER A 13 -28.93 40.87 25.32
CA SER A 13 -28.48 40.43 24.01
C SER A 13 -27.63 39.19 24.19
N ILE A 14 -28.23 38.01 23.98
CA ILE A 14 -27.49 36.76 23.86
C ILE A 14 -26.76 36.80 22.51
N SER A 15 -25.52 37.25 22.56
CA SER A 15 -24.60 37.05 21.44
C SER A 15 -24.37 35.58 21.30
N PHE A 16 -25.07 34.96 20.37
CA PHE A 16 -24.81 33.58 19.91
C PHE A 16 -23.50 33.58 19.15
N VAL A 17 -22.40 33.41 19.90
CA VAL A 17 -21.11 33.11 19.28
C VAL A 17 -21.24 31.73 18.66
N LEU A 18 -21.49 31.72 17.35
CA LEU A 18 -21.37 30.52 16.55
C LEU A 18 -19.89 30.10 16.58
N LEU A 19 -19.56 29.25 17.54
CA LEU A 19 -18.31 28.49 17.47
C LEU A 19 -18.43 27.57 16.27
N LEU A 20 -17.98 28.04 15.12
CA LEU A 20 -17.63 27.20 14.00
C LEU A 20 -16.50 26.29 14.48
N ALA A 21 -16.89 25.19 15.13
CA ALA A 21 -16.00 24.05 15.24
C ALA A 21 -15.62 23.70 13.80
N GLY A 22 -14.50 24.24 13.37
CA GLY A 22 -13.85 23.76 12.17
C GLY A 22 -13.67 22.26 12.34
N PHE A 23 -14.54 21.49 11.71
CA PHE A 23 -14.18 20.15 11.33
C PHE A 23 -12.92 20.33 10.47
N GLY A 24 -11.77 20.31 11.13
CA GLY A 24 -10.53 20.00 10.49
C GLY A 24 -10.72 18.63 9.86
N GLY A 25 -11.29 18.61 8.65
CA GLY A 25 -11.08 17.52 7.77
C GLY A 25 -9.58 17.34 7.77
N ASN A 26 -9.11 16.25 8.37
CA ASN A 26 -7.83 15.70 7.99
C ASN A 26 -7.97 15.51 6.48
N ALA A 27 -7.59 16.54 5.72
CA ALA A 27 -7.07 16.34 4.41
C ALA A 27 -5.99 15.27 4.67
N PHE A 28 -6.30 14.01 4.38
CA PHE A 28 -5.28 13.05 4.02
C PHE A 28 -4.50 13.80 2.96
N GLY A 29 -3.43 14.45 3.42
CA GLY A 29 -2.50 15.11 2.55
C GLY A 29 -2.20 14.07 1.50
N GLY A 30 -2.55 14.36 0.25
CA GLY A 30 -2.29 13.47 -0.84
C GLY A 30 -0.82 13.12 -0.73
N GLN A 31 -0.51 11.96 -0.16
CA GLN A 31 0.79 11.37 -0.33
C GLN A 31 0.95 11.31 -1.84
N ALA A 32 1.94 12.01 -2.35
CA ALA A 32 2.30 11.89 -3.74
C ALA A 32 2.22 10.41 -4.07
N MET A 33 1.33 10.04 -5.01
CA MET A 33 1.10 8.66 -5.39
C MET A 33 2.47 8.08 -5.65
N GLY A 34 2.93 7.16 -4.79
CA GLY A 34 4.25 6.59 -4.89
C GLY A 34 4.43 5.87 -6.22
N GLU A 35 5.67 5.52 -6.54
CA GLU A 35 5.98 4.73 -7.71
C GLU A 35 5.05 3.53 -7.83
N VAL A 36 4.64 3.20 -9.06
CA VAL A 36 3.75 2.05 -9.32
C VAL A 36 4.49 0.75 -9.04
N ALA A 37 3.97 -0.03 -8.10
CA ALA A 37 4.57 -1.29 -7.69
C ALA A 37 4.55 -2.31 -8.82
N ILE A 38 5.62 -3.12 -8.92
CA ILE A 38 5.77 -4.24 -9.88
C ILE A 38 5.23 -3.92 -11.28
N LYS A 39 5.55 -2.72 -11.79
CA LYS A 39 5.13 -2.25 -13.13
C LYS A 39 3.60 -2.28 -13.35
N GLY A 40 2.81 -2.21 -12.27
CA GLY A 40 1.35 -2.20 -12.32
C GLY A 40 0.71 -3.57 -12.59
N TYR A 41 1.39 -4.66 -12.29
CA TYR A 41 0.79 -6.00 -12.31
C TYR A 41 0.01 -6.28 -11.03
N ASP A 42 -1.04 -7.10 -11.16
CA ASP A 42 -1.94 -7.48 -10.08
C ASP A 42 -1.32 -8.61 -9.25
N THR A 43 -0.89 -8.28 -8.04
CA THR A 43 -0.25 -9.25 -7.16
C THR A 43 -1.19 -10.36 -6.68
N VAL A 44 -2.51 -10.12 -6.61
CA VAL A 44 -3.51 -11.14 -6.22
C VAL A 44 -3.69 -12.19 -7.32
N ALA A 45 -3.56 -11.80 -8.59
CA ALA A 45 -3.73 -12.69 -9.73
C ALA A 45 -2.72 -13.85 -9.75
N TYR A 46 -1.50 -13.66 -9.25
CA TYR A 46 -0.54 -14.75 -9.12
C TYR A 46 -1.05 -15.88 -8.23
N PHE A 47 -1.79 -15.55 -7.17
CA PHE A 47 -2.34 -16.53 -6.23
C PHE A 47 -3.67 -17.13 -6.71
N LYS A 48 -4.54 -16.31 -7.28
CA LYS A 48 -5.88 -16.76 -7.72
C LYS A 48 -5.84 -17.44 -9.07
N ASP A 49 -5.12 -16.86 -10.03
CA ASP A 49 -5.19 -17.25 -11.44
C ASP A 49 -3.92 -17.96 -11.92
N GLY A 50 -2.86 -17.99 -11.10
CA GLY A 50 -1.56 -18.55 -11.46
C GLY A 50 -0.92 -17.82 -12.65
N LYS A 51 -1.17 -16.53 -12.80
CA LYS A 51 -0.76 -15.71 -13.94
C LYS A 51 -0.26 -14.36 -13.53
N ALA A 52 0.70 -13.83 -14.29
CA ALA A 52 1.04 -12.41 -14.28
C ALA A 52 -0.01 -11.64 -15.09
N LEU A 53 -0.88 -10.93 -14.44
CA LEU A 53 -1.92 -10.10 -15.07
C LEU A 53 -1.66 -8.61 -14.83
N LYS A 54 -1.83 -7.82 -15.88
CA LYS A 54 -1.77 -6.37 -15.76
C LYS A 54 -2.96 -5.86 -14.94
N GLY A 55 -2.69 -5.02 -13.96
CA GLY A 55 -3.71 -4.26 -13.24
C GLY A 55 -4.15 -3.01 -14.02
N SER A 56 -5.18 -2.34 -13.50
CA SER A 56 -5.73 -1.09 -14.00
C SER A 56 -5.49 0.02 -12.98
N ASP A 57 -5.31 1.24 -13.45
CA ASP A 57 -5.30 2.45 -12.63
C ASP A 57 -6.66 2.76 -11.98
N SER A 58 -7.73 2.14 -12.48
CA SER A 58 -9.08 2.23 -11.91
C SER A 58 -9.23 1.43 -10.60
N PHE A 59 -8.36 0.44 -10.35
CA PHE A 59 -8.38 -0.38 -9.14
C PHE A 59 -7.02 -0.34 -8.46
N THR A 60 -6.81 0.65 -7.61
CA THR A 60 -5.54 0.87 -6.94
C THR A 60 -5.65 0.79 -5.42
N PHE A 61 -4.53 0.51 -4.78
CA PHE A 61 -4.40 0.58 -3.33
C PHE A 61 -2.98 1.07 -2.96
N PRO A 62 -2.86 2.12 -2.11
CA PRO A 62 -1.57 2.58 -1.62
C PRO A 62 -1.10 1.67 -0.48
N TRP A 63 0.13 1.17 -0.58
CA TRP A 63 0.73 0.36 0.47
C TRP A 63 2.25 0.41 0.39
N HIS A 64 2.93 0.53 1.54
CA HIS A 64 4.39 0.68 1.67
C HIS A 64 5.00 1.76 0.76
N GLY A 65 4.31 2.91 0.64
CA GLY A 65 4.80 4.05 -0.16
C GLY A 65 4.71 3.87 -1.67
N MET A 66 4.10 2.79 -2.15
CA MET A 66 3.87 2.50 -3.56
C MET A 66 2.37 2.46 -3.88
N THR A 67 2.03 2.61 -5.16
CA THR A 67 0.68 2.43 -5.68
C THR A 67 0.57 1.05 -6.35
N TRP A 68 -0.27 0.19 -5.79
CA TRP A 68 -0.54 -1.15 -6.31
C TRP A 68 -1.75 -1.13 -7.22
N HIS A 69 -1.64 -1.76 -8.39
CA HIS A 69 -2.71 -1.87 -9.39
C HIS A 69 -3.28 -3.28 -9.39
N PHE A 70 -4.61 -3.39 -9.61
CA PHE A 70 -5.32 -4.66 -9.63
C PHE A 70 -6.16 -4.78 -10.89
N SER A 71 -6.40 -6.00 -11.34
CA SER A 71 -7.20 -6.29 -12.54
C SER A 71 -8.70 -6.14 -12.29
N SER A 72 -9.12 -6.13 -11.02
CA SER A 72 -10.51 -5.98 -10.60
C SER A 72 -10.64 -5.31 -9.23
N LYS A 73 -11.84 -4.80 -8.96
CA LYS A 73 -12.22 -4.31 -7.63
C LYS A 73 -12.09 -5.42 -6.56
N GLU A 74 -12.48 -6.65 -6.91
CA GLU A 74 -12.37 -7.80 -5.99
C GLU A 74 -10.92 -8.06 -5.58
N ASN A 75 -9.99 -8.11 -6.52
CA ASN A 75 -8.58 -8.33 -6.23
C ASN A 75 -8.00 -7.17 -5.40
N ARG A 76 -8.36 -5.92 -5.70
CA ARG A 76 -7.98 -4.77 -4.88
C ARG A 76 -8.48 -4.92 -3.44
N ASP A 77 -9.73 -5.32 -3.24
CA ASP A 77 -10.34 -5.47 -1.91
C ASP A 77 -9.72 -6.65 -1.14
N LEU A 78 -9.39 -7.75 -1.81
CA LEU A 78 -8.63 -8.87 -1.22
C LEU A 78 -7.25 -8.43 -0.74
N PHE A 79 -6.54 -7.65 -1.54
CA PHE A 79 -5.25 -7.09 -1.14
C PHE A 79 -5.40 -6.14 0.06
N ALA A 80 -6.35 -5.20 0.00
CA ALA A 80 -6.60 -4.24 1.07
C ALA A 80 -6.92 -4.91 2.42
N GLY A 81 -7.64 -6.04 2.39
CA GLY A 81 -7.97 -6.83 3.58
C GLY A 81 -6.80 -7.66 4.12
N SER A 82 -5.83 -8.00 3.31
CA SER A 82 -4.71 -8.88 3.69
C SER A 82 -3.45 -8.61 2.84
N PRO A 83 -2.85 -7.41 2.92
CA PRO A 83 -1.68 -7.09 2.08
C PRO A 83 -0.52 -8.06 2.29
N GLY A 84 -0.23 -8.44 3.53
CA GLY A 84 0.85 -9.37 3.85
C GLY A 84 0.70 -10.77 3.25
N LYS A 85 -0.53 -11.16 2.86
CA LYS A 85 -0.79 -12.42 2.16
C LYS A 85 -0.44 -12.33 0.69
N TYR A 86 -0.75 -11.21 0.05
CA TYR A 86 -0.71 -11.07 -1.41
C TYR A 86 0.48 -10.23 -1.91
N ALA A 87 1.10 -9.43 -1.05
CA ALA A 87 2.29 -8.68 -1.44
C ALA A 87 3.45 -9.62 -1.76
N PRO A 88 4.23 -9.33 -2.81
CA PRO A 88 5.45 -10.07 -3.05
C PRO A 88 6.46 -9.80 -1.95
N GLN A 89 7.33 -10.77 -1.71
CA GLN A 89 8.43 -10.61 -0.76
C GLN A 89 9.36 -9.48 -1.23
N TYR A 90 10.02 -8.83 -0.29
CA TYR A 90 10.96 -7.72 -0.51
C TYR A 90 10.31 -6.53 -1.25
N ASP A 91 9.02 -6.24 -0.97
CA ASP A 91 8.23 -5.19 -1.64
C ASP A 91 8.27 -5.27 -3.18
N GLY A 92 8.44 -6.47 -3.73
CA GLY A 92 8.50 -6.70 -5.17
C GLY A 92 9.87 -6.51 -5.81
N TRP A 93 10.93 -6.32 -5.02
CA TRP A 93 12.30 -6.34 -5.55
C TRP A 93 12.78 -7.76 -5.87
N CYS A 94 13.74 -7.85 -6.77
CA CYS A 94 14.28 -9.11 -7.28
C CYS A 94 14.87 -9.98 -6.15
N ALA A 95 14.32 -11.18 -5.98
CA ALA A 95 14.73 -12.10 -4.92
C ALA A 95 16.20 -12.56 -5.05
N TRP A 96 16.70 -12.77 -6.27
CA TRP A 96 18.11 -13.05 -6.50
C TRP A 96 18.99 -11.85 -6.12
N ALA A 97 18.64 -10.65 -6.61
CA ALA A 97 19.42 -9.44 -6.31
C ALA A 97 19.49 -9.15 -4.80
N MET A 98 18.44 -9.52 -4.06
CA MET A 98 18.40 -9.38 -2.62
C MET A 98 19.48 -10.22 -1.94
N THR A 99 19.80 -11.41 -2.46
CA THR A 99 20.92 -12.22 -1.95
C THR A 99 22.29 -11.58 -2.16
N GLU A 100 22.36 -10.60 -3.07
CA GLU A 100 23.58 -9.82 -3.37
C GLU A 100 23.57 -8.43 -2.69
N SER A 101 22.72 -8.24 -1.69
CA SER A 101 22.57 -6.99 -0.92
C SER A 101 22.23 -5.77 -1.79
N ARG A 102 21.43 -5.95 -2.82
CA ARG A 102 21.00 -4.87 -3.72
C ARG A 102 19.54 -5.00 -4.12
N LYS A 103 18.91 -3.87 -4.43
CA LYS A 103 17.59 -3.78 -5.04
C LYS A 103 17.74 -3.81 -6.57
N ALA A 104 16.90 -4.59 -7.25
CA ALA A 104 16.77 -4.57 -8.71
C ALA A 104 15.31 -4.68 -9.10
N VAL A 105 14.90 -3.90 -10.11
CA VAL A 105 13.54 -3.92 -10.65
C VAL A 105 13.24 -5.30 -11.24
N THR A 106 12.07 -5.82 -10.95
CA THR A 106 11.65 -7.17 -11.37
C THR A 106 11.00 -7.19 -12.74
N ASP A 107 11.05 -8.37 -13.36
CA ASP A 107 10.17 -8.74 -14.44
C ASP A 107 8.95 -9.46 -13.86
N PRO A 108 7.73 -8.90 -13.95
CA PRO A 108 6.52 -9.51 -13.41
C PRO A 108 6.19 -10.90 -13.98
N GLU A 109 6.72 -11.24 -15.15
CA GLU A 109 6.55 -12.57 -15.77
C GLU A 109 7.51 -13.61 -15.17
N VAL A 110 8.50 -13.19 -14.38
CA VAL A 110 9.52 -14.07 -13.79
C VAL A 110 9.29 -14.22 -12.30
N TRP A 111 8.46 -15.15 -11.92
CA TRP A 111 7.96 -15.30 -10.57
C TRP A 111 7.83 -16.75 -10.09
N LYS A 112 7.70 -16.93 -8.79
CA LYS A 112 7.34 -18.21 -8.16
C LYS A 112 6.66 -17.98 -6.81
N ILE A 113 5.66 -18.81 -6.51
CA ILE A 113 5.11 -18.93 -5.16
C ILE A 113 5.81 -20.10 -4.45
N VAL A 114 6.38 -19.81 -3.28
CA VAL A 114 7.04 -20.80 -2.42
C VAL A 114 6.44 -20.67 -1.02
N ASN A 115 5.87 -21.74 -0.50
CA ASN A 115 5.22 -21.77 0.83
C ASN A 115 4.19 -20.63 1.02
N GLY A 116 3.37 -20.36 -0.02
CA GLY A 116 2.34 -19.33 0.02
C GLY A 116 2.87 -17.88 -0.08
N LYS A 117 4.14 -17.68 -0.40
CA LYS A 117 4.78 -16.37 -0.58
C LYS A 117 5.21 -16.17 -2.04
N LEU A 118 4.92 -14.99 -2.57
CA LEU A 118 5.27 -14.61 -3.94
C LEU A 118 6.70 -14.03 -3.99
N TYR A 119 7.51 -14.58 -4.84
CA TYR A 119 8.88 -14.11 -5.14
C TYR A 119 8.98 -13.72 -6.61
N LEU A 120 9.52 -12.54 -6.88
CA LEU A 120 9.78 -12.03 -8.22
C LEU A 120 11.28 -11.99 -8.49
N ASN A 121 11.67 -12.17 -9.74
CA ASN A 121 13.07 -12.02 -10.17
C ASN A 121 13.17 -11.02 -11.33
N CYS A 122 14.36 -10.48 -11.55
CA CYS A 122 14.57 -9.43 -12.54
C CYS A 122 14.78 -9.98 -13.97
N SER A 123 15.09 -11.25 -14.11
CA SER A 123 15.25 -11.93 -15.40
C SER A 123 15.19 -13.44 -15.22
N LYS A 124 15.11 -14.17 -16.34
CA LYS A 124 15.17 -15.64 -16.35
C LYS A 124 16.50 -16.15 -15.79
N GLU A 125 17.62 -15.51 -16.11
CA GLU A 125 18.95 -15.88 -15.61
C GLU A 125 19.04 -15.68 -14.09
N ALA A 126 18.47 -14.59 -13.55
CA ALA A 126 18.38 -14.38 -12.12
C ALA A 126 17.52 -15.46 -11.44
N TYR A 127 16.40 -15.80 -12.04
CA TYR A 127 15.52 -16.88 -11.57
C TYR A 127 16.23 -18.23 -11.58
N GLU A 128 16.97 -18.58 -12.64
CA GLU A 128 17.74 -19.83 -12.72
C GLU A 128 18.81 -19.91 -11.61
N LYS A 129 19.53 -18.81 -11.35
CA LYS A 129 20.49 -18.74 -10.23
C LYS A 129 19.79 -18.91 -8.88
N TRP A 130 18.70 -18.18 -8.66
CA TRP A 130 17.89 -18.26 -7.45
C TRP A 130 17.30 -19.66 -7.23
N SER A 131 16.91 -20.35 -8.31
CA SER A 131 16.29 -21.67 -8.28
C SER A 131 17.24 -22.81 -7.94
N LYS A 132 18.56 -22.59 -7.98
CA LYS A 132 19.56 -23.62 -7.63
C LYS A 132 19.50 -24.00 -6.14
N ASP A 133 19.16 -23.05 -5.28
CA ASP A 133 18.97 -23.28 -3.85
C ASP A 133 17.92 -22.29 -3.31
N ILE A 134 16.64 -22.56 -3.58
CA ILE A 134 15.55 -21.67 -3.16
C ILE A 134 15.54 -21.46 -1.63
N PRO A 135 15.61 -22.50 -0.77
CA PRO A 135 15.58 -22.29 0.67
C PRO A 135 16.77 -21.48 1.19
N GLY A 136 17.97 -21.76 0.71
CA GLY A 136 19.19 -21.02 1.10
C GLY A 136 19.15 -19.57 0.62
N ASN A 137 18.69 -19.32 -0.59
CA ASN A 137 18.54 -17.97 -1.15
C ASN A 137 17.47 -17.15 -0.43
N ILE A 138 16.33 -17.75 -0.06
CA ILE A 138 15.31 -17.10 0.77
C ILE A 138 15.89 -16.74 2.13
N LYS A 139 16.52 -17.69 2.81
CA LYS A 139 17.13 -17.44 4.14
C LYS A 139 18.16 -16.30 4.08
N LYS A 140 19.00 -16.28 3.06
CA LYS A 140 20.00 -15.22 2.86
C LYS A 140 19.32 -13.87 2.61
N ALA A 141 18.37 -13.80 1.70
CA ALA A 141 17.65 -12.58 1.38
C ALA A 141 16.86 -12.03 2.58
N ASP A 142 16.20 -12.90 3.36
CA ASP A 142 15.46 -12.52 4.56
C ASP A 142 16.37 -11.88 5.62
N SER A 143 17.62 -12.32 5.73
CA SER A 143 18.60 -11.71 6.66
C SER A 143 19.11 -10.34 6.19
N ILE A 144 19.08 -10.06 4.89
CA ILE A 144 19.57 -8.82 4.28
C ILE A 144 18.45 -7.77 4.20
N TRP A 145 17.22 -8.19 3.89
CA TRP A 145 16.09 -7.30 3.63
C TRP A 145 15.88 -6.22 4.70
N PRO A 146 15.96 -6.49 6.03
CA PRO A 146 15.76 -5.45 7.03
C PRO A 146 16.75 -4.28 6.94
N THR A 147 17.91 -4.48 6.32
CA THR A 147 18.91 -3.42 6.13
C THR A 147 18.65 -2.56 4.89
N LEU A 148 17.93 -3.10 3.91
CA LEU A 148 17.62 -2.45 2.64
C LEU A 148 16.21 -1.84 2.59
N SER A 149 15.31 -2.29 3.47
CA SER A 149 13.91 -1.85 3.52
C SER A 149 13.69 -0.49 4.20
N ARG A 150 14.74 0.08 4.77
CA ARG A 150 14.73 1.38 5.47
C ARG A 150 14.76 2.55 4.52
#